data_1f0d79648df15a4fe5d403c7accd4adc
#
_entry.id   1f0d79648df15a4fe5d403c7accd4adc
#
_cell.length_a   1.000
_cell.length_b   1.000
_cell.length_c   1.000
_cell.angle_alpha   90.00
_cell.angle_beta   90.00
_cell.angle_gamma   90.00
#
_symmetry.space_group_name_H-M   'P 1'
#
loop_
_entity.id
_entity.type
_entity.pdbx_description
1 polymer ?
#
loop_
_entity_poly.entity_id
_entity_poly.type
_entity_poly.pdbx_seq_one_letter_code
_entity_poly.pdbx_strand_id
1 'polypeptide(L)'
;MISKRASLGLKVIAHIASTPSHRTTTADSLATATGVSLSYIEGILKDARELSLVQATRGPGGGYKLVASLNDLSVWDVVNGFGFASAGNEKAQSSPEWQLTNLLAEEAYQVEKEFLQNFPLLNLLTEQPDAGSTKPSKSMAMNFKPLPSVLRPIAPNSVFDLSSFLNLQAA
;
A
#
# COMPACT_ATOMS: atom_id res chain seq x y z
N MET A 1 -1.98 -6.41 6.44
CA MET A 1 -1.13 -5.46 5.67
C MET A 1 -0.94 -5.94 4.24
N ILE A 2 -1.11 -5.06 3.25
CA ILE A 2 -0.89 -5.37 1.84
C ILE A 2 0.60 -5.69 1.60
N SER A 3 0.90 -6.86 1.04
CA SER A 3 2.28 -7.25 0.70
C SER A 3 2.84 -6.38 -0.45
N LYS A 4 4.17 -6.25 -0.54
CA LYS A 4 4.82 -5.55 -1.66
C LYS A 4 4.44 -6.18 -3.01
N ARG A 5 4.29 -7.53 -3.05
CA ARG A 5 3.86 -8.26 -4.24
C ARG A 5 2.42 -7.90 -4.61
N ALA A 6 1.50 -7.89 -3.66
CA ALA A 6 0.10 -7.51 -3.88
C ALA A 6 -0.03 -6.05 -4.32
N SER A 7 0.72 -5.13 -3.69
CA SER A 7 0.75 -3.72 -4.11
C SER A 7 1.23 -3.55 -5.55
N LEU A 8 2.26 -4.31 -5.97
CA LEU A 8 2.71 -4.27 -7.35
C LEU A 8 1.70 -4.93 -8.29
N GLY A 9 1.10 -6.07 -7.90
CA GLY A 9 0.02 -6.71 -8.65
C GLY A 9 -1.12 -5.75 -8.93
N LEU A 10 -1.56 -5.02 -7.90
CA LEU A 10 -2.61 -4.00 -8.03
C LEU A 10 -2.22 -2.89 -9.02
N LYS A 11 -0.98 -2.38 -8.96
CA LYS A 11 -0.47 -1.38 -9.92
C LYS A 11 -0.46 -1.91 -11.35
N VAL A 12 -0.03 -3.15 -11.56
CA VAL A 12 0.01 -3.79 -12.88
C VAL A 12 -1.41 -3.95 -13.44
N ILE A 13 -2.35 -4.46 -12.63
CA ILE A 13 -3.75 -4.61 -13.05
C ILE A 13 -4.39 -3.25 -13.35
N ALA A 14 -4.18 -2.24 -12.51
CA ALA A 14 -4.67 -0.89 -12.74
C ALA A 14 -4.11 -0.29 -14.05
N HIS A 15 -2.82 -0.49 -14.34
CA HIS A 15 -2.20 -0.02 -15.59
C HIS A 15 -2.80 -0.71 -16.83
N ILE A 16 -3.00 -2.03 -16.78
CA ILE A 16 -3.65 -2.78 -17.87
C ILE A 16 -5.10 -2.30 -18.05
N ALA A 17 -5.82 -2.07 -16.96
CA ALA A 17 -7.19 -1.59 -16.96
C ALA A 17 -7.34 -0.18 -17.55
N SER A 18 -6.34 0.69 -17.35
CA SER A 18 -6.29 2.04 -17.93
C SER A 18 -5.98 2.04 -19.42
N THR A 19 -5.52 0.90 -19.98
CA THR A 19 -5.22 0.77 -21.40
C THR A 19 -6.52 0.57 -22.19
N PRO A 20 -6.76 1.32 -23.28
CA PRO A 20 -7.95 1.15 -24.10
C PRO A 20 -8.15 -0.29 -24.54
N SER A 21 -9.39 -0.79 -24.55
CA SER A 21 -9.75 -2.20 -24.81
C SER A 21 -9.27 -2.73 -26.17
N HIS A 22 -9.02 -1.84 -27.16
CA HIS A 22 -8.48 -2.21 -28.46
C HIS A 22 -6.95 -2.39 -28.48
N ARG A 23 -6.25 -2.04 -27.39
CA ARG A 23 -4.79 -2.17 -27.23
C ARG A 23 -4.45 -3.23 -26.20
N THR A 24 -3.23 -3.76 -26.32
CA THR A 24 -2.62 -4.65 -25.34
C THR A 24 -1.49 -3.94 -24.61
N THR A 25 -1.24 -4.30 -23.38
CA THR A 25 -0.11 -3.81 -22.61
C THR A 25 0.98 -4.87 -22.58
N THR A 26 2.20 -4.53 -22.98
CA THR A 26 3.33 -5.48 -22.98
C THR A 26 3.98 -5.55 -21.59
N ALA A 27 4.64 -6.69 -21.28
CA ALA A 27 5.40 -6.83 -20.04
C ALA A 27 6.53 -5.79 -19.92
N ASP A 28 7.14 -5.44 -21.05
CA ASP A 28 8.22 -4.45 -21.12
C ASP A 28 7.72 -3.03 -20.79
N SER A 29 6.54 -2.64 -21.31
CA SER A 29 5.93 -1.35 -20.95
C SER A 29 5.55 -1.29 -19.47
N LEU A 30 5.08 -2.40 -18.89
CA LEU A 30 4.78 -2.49 -17.46
C LEU A 30 6.04 -2.40 -16.60
N ALA A 31 7.13 -3.05 -17.01
CA ALA A 31 8.43 -2.96 -16.34
C ALA A 31 8.93 -1.51 -16.31
N THR A 32 8.84 -0.82 -17.45
CA THR A 32 9.21 0.59 -17.57
C THR A 32 8.33 1.49 -16.69
N ALA A 33 7.01 1.30 -16.74
CA ALA A 33 6.06 2.12 -15.98
C ALA A 33 6.15 1.93 -14.46
N THR A 34 6.49 0.72 -14.02
CA THR A 34 6.59 0.40 -12.57
C THR A 34 7.98 0.55 -12.00
N GLY A 35 9.02 0.67 -12.85
CA GLY A 35 10.42 0.72 -12.45
C GLY A 35 10.95 -0.61 -11.88
N VAL A 36 10.32 -1.74 -12.24
CA VAL A 36 10.66 -3.08 -11.75
C VAL A 36 11.23 -3.93 -12.90
N SER A 37 12.07 -4.91 -12.59
CA SER A 37 12.66 -5.79 -13.60
C SER A 37 11.60 -6.55 -14.40
N LEU A 38 11.86 -6.75 -15.69
CA LEU A 38 10.97 -7.48 -16.61
C LEU A 38 10.62 -8.88 -16.05
N SER A 39 11.61 -9.61 -15.57
CA SER A 39 11.42 -10.96 -15.02
C SER A 39 10.46 -10.98 -13.82
N TYR A 40 10.51 -9.94 -12.97
CA TYR A 40 9.57 -9.84 -11.84
C TYR A 40 8.15 -9.51 -12.31
N ILE A 41 8.01 -8.63 -13.31
CA ILE A 41 6.72 -8.33 -13.95
C ILE A 41 6.12 -9.58 -14.61
N GLU A 42 6.93 -10.37 -15.32
CA GLU A 42 6.48 -11.65 -15.90
C GLU A 42 5.95 -12.61 -14.84
N GLY A 43 6.59 -12.67 -13.66
CA GLY A 43 6.09 -13.42 -12.51
C GLY A 43 4.72 -12.92 -12.03
N ILE A 44 4.54 -11.61 -11.92
CA ILE A 44 3.24 -11.01 -11.56
C ILE A 44 2.17 -11.30 -12.63
N LEU A 45 2.52 -11.20 -13.91
CA LEU A 45 1.60 -11.48 -15.02
C LEU A 45 1.22 -12.96 -15.12
N LYS A 46 2.13 -13.85 -14.74
CA LYS A 46 1.84 -15.29 -14.61
C LYS A 46 0.76 -15.51 -13.55
N ASP A 47 0.95 -14.97 -12.35
CA ASP A 47 -0.04 -15.07 -11.27
C ASP A 47 -1.38 -14.43 -11.68
N ALA A 48 -1.36 -13.25 -12.31
CA ALA A 48 -2.55 -12.58 -12.80
C ALA A 48 -3.36 -13.42 -13.81
N ARG A 49 -2.66 -14.24 -14.63
CA ARG A 49 -3.32 -15.18 -15.56
C ARG A 49 -3.90 -16.39 -14.82
N GLU A 50 -3.19 -16.93 -13.84
CA GLU A 50 -3.67 -18.04 -13.00
C GLU A 50 -4.93 -17.63 -12.23
N LEU A 51 -4.99 -16.37 -11.80
CA LEU A 51 -6.17 -15.75 -11.16
C LEU A 51 -7.28 -15.35 -12.16
N SER A 52 -7.08 -15.60 -13.46
CA SER A 52 -8.01 -15.21 -14.53
C SER A 52 -8.32 -13.70 -14.58
N LEU A 53 -7.45 -12.86 -14.07
CA LEU A 53 -7.59 -11.40 -14.11
C LEU A 53 -7.19 -10.84 -15.48
N VAL A 54 -6.18 -11.45 -16.12
CA VAL A 54 -5.66 -11.01 -17.42
C VAL A 54 -5.54 -12.17 -18.42
N GLN A 55 -5.69 -11.83 -19.69
CA GLN A 55 -5.45 -12.74 -20.82
C GLN A 55 -4.24 -12.25 -21.62
N ALA A 56 -3.38 -13.21 -22.02
CA ALA A 56 -2.26 -12.93 -22.91
C ALA A 56 -2.63 -13.21 -24.37
N THR A 57 -2.28 -12.30 -25.26
CA THR A 57 -2.39 -12.47 -26.73
C THR A 57 -0.99 -12.54 -27.32
N ARG A 58 -0.72 -13.55 -28.15
CA ARG A 58 0.58 -13.74 -28.82
C ARG A 58 0.60 -13.05 -30.19
N GLY A 59 1.80 -12.73 -30.66
CA GLY A 59 2.04 -12.21 -32.00
C GLY A 59 2.31 -10.69 -32.07
N PRO A 60 2.44 -10.14 -33.29
CA PRO A 60 2.62 -8.70 -33.49
C PRO A 60 1.42 -7.93 -32.89
N GLY A 61 1.68 -6.96 -32.03
CA GLY A 61 0.63 -6.28 -31.28
C GLY A 61 0.05 -7.08 -30.10
N GLY A 62 0.68 -8.21 -29.74
CA GLY A 62 0.35 -9.01 -28.58
C GLY A 62 0.66 -8.31 -27.25
N GLY A 63 0.25 -8.93 -26.15
CA GLY A 63 0.40 -8.40 -24.80
C GLY A 63 -0.72 -8.89 -23.90
N TYR A 64 -1.01 -8.13 -22.87
CA TYR A 64 -1.98 -8.48 -21.84
C TYR A 64 -3.18 -7.56 -21.86
N LYS A 65 -4.36 -8.13 -21.65
CA LYS A 65 -5.65 -7.43 -21.51
C LYS A 65 -6.35 -7.89 -20.26
N LEU A 66 -7.11 -7.02 -19.65
CA LEU A 66 -8.00 -7.39 -18.56
C LEU A 66 -9.15 -8.26 -19.09
N VAL A 67 -9.47 -9.33 -18.39
CA VAL A 67 -10.62 -10.23 -18.71
C VAL A 67 -11.80 -9.90 -17.82
N ALA A 68 -11.54 -9.65 -16.53
CA ALA A 68 -12.58 -9.39 -15.57
C ALA A 68 -13.14 -7.97 -15.72
N SER A 69 -14.45 -7.82 -15.47
CA SER A 69 -15.09 -6.51 -15.42
C SER A 69 -14.58 -5.71 -14.21
N LEU A 70 -14.18 -4.47 -14.44
CA LEU A 70 -13.72 -3.58 -13.37
C LEU A 70 -14.78 -3.29 -12.30
N ASN A 71 -16.06 -3.42 -12.68
CA ASN A 71 -17.17 -3.19 -11.75
C ASN A 71 -17.36 -4.37 -10.78
N ASP A 72 -16.99 -5.58 -11.23
CA ASP A 72 -17.20 -6.82 -10.47
C ASP A 72 -15.97 -7.21 -9.66
N LEU A 73 -14.83 -6.54 -9.88
CA LEU A 73 -13.59 -6.75 -9.15
C LEU A 73 -13.45 -5.76 -7.99
N SER A 74 -13.30 -6.31 -6.79
CA SER A 74 -12.88 -5.53 -5.63
C SER A 74 -11.35 -5.44 -5.55
N VAL A 75 -10.85 -4.44 -4.84
CA VAL A 75 -9.41 -4.35 -4.53
C VAL A 75 -8.95 -5.56 -3.74
N TRP A 76 -9.83 -6.12 -2.89
CA TRP A 76 -9.54 -7.32 -2.12
C TRP A 76 -9.26 -8.52 -3.02
N ASP A 77 -10.03 -8.76 -4.09
CA ASP A 77 -9.84 -9.90 -4.98
C ASP A 77 -8.45 -9.90 -5.60
N VAL A 78 -7.99 -8.73 -6.01
CA VAL A 78 -6.64 -8.54 -6.55
C VAL A 78 -5.58 -8.76 -5.46
N VAL A 79 -5.69 -8.06 -4.33
CA VAL A 79 -4.67 -8.08 -3.27
C VAL A 79 -4.54 -9.47 -2.65
N ASN A 80 -5.66 -10.14 -2.40
CA ASN A 80 -5.68 -11.49 -1.84
C ASN A 80 -5.08 -12.52 -2.81
N GLY A 81 -5.36 -12.40 -4.10
CA GLY A 81 -4.80 -13.28 -5.12
C GLY A 81 -3.28 -13.20 -5.25
N PHE A 82 -2.67 -12.02 -5.04
CA PHE A 82 -1.22 -11.85 -5.05
C PHE A 82 -0.55 -12.12 -3.70
N GLY A 83 -1.27 -12.61 -2.72
CA GLY A 83 -0.79 -12.90 -1.37
C GLY A 83 -0.91 -11.69 -0.46
N PHE A 84 -2.06 -11.59 0.17
CA PHE A 84 -2.23 -10.73 1.33
C PHE A 84 -1.31 -11.24 2.44
N ALA A 85 -0.50 -10.37 3.03
CA ALA A 85 0.31 -10.76 4.18
C ALA A 85 -0.64 -10.99 5.37
N SER A 86 -1.10 -12.22 5.54
CA SER A 86 -1.78 -12.63 6.77
C SER A 86 -0.86 -12.30 7.95
N ALA A 87 -1.42 -11.76 9.00
CA ALA A 87 -0.70 -11.55 10.25
C ALA A 87 -0.13 -12.90 10.71
N GLY A 88 1.18 -13.01 10.61
CA GLY A 88 2.08 -14.08 10.89
C GLY A 88 1.55 -15.42 11.39
N ASN A 89 1.79 -16.44 10.62
CA ASN A 89 1.95 -17.81 11.10
C ASN A 89 3.31 -17.96 11.80
N GLU A 90 3.64 -17.10 12.74
CA GLU A 90 4.71 -17.37 13.67
C GLU A 90 4.15 -18.32 14.72
N LYS A 91 4.82 -19.48 14.86
CA LYS A 91 4.50 -20.56 15.80
C LYS A 91 4.12 -19.94 17.13
N ALA A 92 2.89 -20.19 17.55
CA ALA A 92 2.28 -19.71 18.76
C ALA A 92 3.23 -19.75 19.97
N GLN A 93 3.79 -18.64 20.34
CA GLN A 93 4.35 -18.47 21.65
C GLN A 93 3.15 -18.23 22.60
N SER A 94 3.08 -19.05 23.62
CA SER A 94 1.92 -19.13 24.52
C SER A 94 1.88 -18.01 25.56
N SER A 95 2.56 -16.88 25.34
CA SER A 95 2.52 -15.78 26.31
C SER A 95 1.24 -14.93 26.13
N PRO A 96 0.67 -14.39 27.23
CA PRO A 96 -0.51 -13.53 27.18
C PRO A 96 -0.35 -12.32 26.25
N GLU A 97 0.86 -11.78 26.16
CA GLU A 97 1.19 -10.65 25.27
C GLU A 97 1.06 -11.02 23.80
N TRP A 98 1.48 -12.24 23.41
CA TRP A 98 1.30 -12.79 22.08
C TRP A 98 -0.18 -12.99 21.72
N GLN A 99 -0.98 -13.45 22.68
CA GLN A 99 -2.41 -13.63 22.46
C GLN A 99 -3.11 -12.30 22.18
N LEU A 100 -2.77 -11.26 22.93
CA LEU A 100 -3.31 -9.91 22.69
C LEU A 100 -2.85 -9.35 21.33
N THR A 101 -1.58 -9.51 20.99
CA THR A 101 -1.03 -9.06 19.71
C THR A 101 -1.68 -9.77 18.52
N ASN A 102 -1.91 -11.09 18.64
CA ASN A 102 -2.58 -11.86 17.60
C ASN A 102 -4.06 -11.48 17.46
N LEU A 103 -4.74 -11.24 18.57
CA LEU A 103 -6.13 -10.78 18.55
C LEU A 103 -6.25 -9.42 17.83
N LEU A 104 -5.39 -8.47 18.18
CA LEU A 104 -5.36 -7.15 17.52
C LEU A 104 -5.00 -7.25 16.04
N ALA A 105 -4.08 -8.15 15.68
CA ALA A 105 -3.69 -8.37 14.29
C ALA A 105 -4.84 -8.99 13.48
N GLU A 106 -5.59 -9.91 14.07
CA GLU A 106 -6.75 -10.53 13.44
C GLU A 106 -7.88 -9.51 13.24
N GLU A 107 -8.20 -8.72 14.26
CA GLU A 107 -9.20 -7.64 14.14
C GLU A 107 -8.81 -6.62 13.07
N ALA A 108 -7.54 -6.19 13.05
CA ALA A 108 -7.03 -5.27 12.03
C ALA A 108 -7.14 -5.89 10.62
N TYR A 109 -6.86 -7.19 10.48
CA TYR A 109 -7.00 -7.91 9.23
C TYR A 109 -8.46 -7.93 8.75
N GLN A 110 -9.41 -8.20 9.64
CA GLN A 110 -10.83 -8.25 9.28
C GLN A 110 -11.34 -6.88 8.83
N VAL A 111 -10.96 -5.80 9.51
CA VAL A 111 -11.31 -4.42 9.13
C VAL A 111 -10.70 -4.06 7.77
N GLU A 112 -9.42 -4.37 7.54
CA GLU A 112 -8.74 -4.12 6.28
C GLU A 112 -9.37 -4.92 5.13
N LYS A 113 -9.72 -6.18 5.37
CA LYS A 113 -10.42 -7.05 4.41
C LYS A 113 -11.77 -6.48 4.03
N GLU A 114 -12.61 -6.15 5.02
CA GLU A 114 -13.95 -5.60 4.79
C GLU A 114 -13.88 -4.30 3.99
N PHE A 115 -12.96 -3.41 4.36
CA PHE A 115 -12.74 -2.17 3.61
C PHE A 115 -12.37 -2.44 2.15
N LEU A 116 -11.42 -3.32 1.89
CA LEU A 116 -10.93 -3.63 0.53
C LEU A 116 -11.97 -4.41 -0.29
N GLN A 117 -12.83 -5.23 0.34
CA GLN A 117 -13.93 -5.92 -0.35
C GLN A 117 -15.01 -4.94 -0.83
N ASN A 118 -15.26 -3.90 -0.06
CA ASN A 118 -16.25 -2.87 -0.40
C ASN A 118 -15.69 -1.79 -1.34
N PHE A 119 -14.42 -1.89 -1.73
CA PHE A 119 -13.78 -0.91 -2.61
C PHE A 119 -13.63 -1.46 -4.03
N PRO A 120 -14.48 -1.03 -5.01
CA PRO A 120 -14.38 -1.45 -6.40
C PRO A 120 -13.06 -1.01 -7.03
N LEU A 121 -12.46 -1.87 -7.87
CA LEU A 121 -11.22 -1.54 -8.57
C LEU A 121 -11.37 -0.32 -9.49
N LEU A 122 -12.56 -0.10 -10.01
CA LEU A 122 -12.89 1.07 -10.84
C LEU A 122 -12.58 2.40 -10.13
N ASN A 123 -12.82 2.49 -8.82
CA ASN A 123 -12.59 3.71 -8.05
C ASN A 123 -11.11 4.12 -8.04
N LEU A 124 -10.18 3.16 -8.08
CA LEU A 124 -8.74 3.45 -8.19
C LEU A 124 -8.35 4.08 -9.54
N LEU A 125 -9.15 3.85 -10.57
CA LEU A 125 -8.88 4.38 -11.91
C LEU A 125 -9.51 5.77 -12.10
N THR A 126 -10.62 6.03 -11.43
CA THR A 126 -11.33 7.31 -11.49
C THR A 126 -10.75 8.35 -10.54
N GLU A 127 -10.18 7.92 -9.42
CA GLU A 127 -9.46 8.75 -8.47
C GLU A 127 -7.97 8.89 -8.86
N GLN A 128 -7.64 9.16 -10.12
CA GLN A 128 -6.33 9.73 -10.40
C GLN A 128 -6.34 11.14 -9.78
N PRO A 129 -5.53 11.41 -8.75
CA PRO A 129 -5.37 12.77 -8.30
C PRO A 129 -4.77 13.52 -9.50
N ASP A 130 -5.54 14.43 -10.07
CA ASP A 130 -5.01 15.44 -10.98
C ASP A 130 -3.75 15.98 -10.32
N ALA A 131 -2.62 15.82 -10.97
CA ALA A 131 -1.30 16.25 -10.48
C ALA A 131 -1.23 17.79 -10.36
N GLY A 132 -2.24 18.42 -9.82
CA GLY A 132 -2.37 19.86 -9.71
C GLY A 132 -3.42 20.38 -8.71
N SER A 133 -4.23 19.53 -8.07
CA SER A 133 -5.26 20.01 -7.16
C SER A 133 -5.24 19.28 -5.82
N THR A 134 -4.27 19.63 -4.97
CA THR A 134 -4.35 19.36 -3.53
C THR A 134 -5.37 20.31 -2.89
N LYS A 135 -6.66 20.09 -3.16
CA LYS A 135 -7.67 20.52 -2.20
C LYS A 135 -7.91 19.32 -1.29
N PRO A 136 -7.56 19.40 0.00
CA PRO A 136 -7.91 18.35 0.93
C PRO A 136 -9.44 18.26 0.94
N SER A 137 -9.98 17.13 0.49
CA SER A 137 -11.37 16.80 0.70
C SER A 137 -11.61 16.88 2.21
N LYS A 138 -12.73 17.44 2.57
CA LYS A 138 -13.20 17.67 3.93
C LYS A 138 -13.54 16.32 4.59
N SER A 139 -12.52 15.47 4.77
CA SER A 139 -12.61 14.24 5.52
C SER A 139 -12.21 14.55 6.94
N MET A 140 -13.15 14.39 7.86
CA MET A 140 -12.99 14.27 9.30
C MET A 140 -11.74 14.97 9.84
N ALA A 141 -11.85 16.27 10.07
CA ALA A 141 -10.94 16.95 10.95
C ALA A 141 -11.10 16.30 12.32
N MET A 142 -10.33 15.27 12.60
CA MET A 142 -10.05 14.88 13.96
C MET A 142 -9.45 16.12 14.61
N ASN A 143 -10.24 16.78 15.45
CA ASN A 143 -9.79 17.89 16.28
C ASN A 143 -8.78 17.32 17.29
N PHE A 144 -7.56 17.10 16.83
CA PHE A 144 -6.45 16.88 17.74
C PHE A 144 -6.25 18.21 18.46
N LYS A 145 -6.72 18.26 19.69
CA LYS A 145 -6.23 19.27 20.63
C LYS A 145 -4.71 19.18 20.61
N PRO A 146 -3.99 20.25 20.25
CA PRO A 146 -2.54 20.20 20.34
C PRO A 146 -2.17 19.81 21.77
N LEU A 147 -1.31 18.81 21.92
CA LEU A 147 -0.74 18.47 23.22
C LEU A 147 -0.16 19.75 23.84
N PRO A 148 -0.40 20.00 25.13
CA PRO A 148 0.20 21.14 25.80
C PRO A 148 1.71 21.06 25.56
N SER A 149 2.31 22.18 25.16
CA SER A 149 3.74 22.28 24.95
C SER A 149 4.43 21.80 26.22
N VAL A 150 5.21 20.71 26.09
CA VAL A 150 6.03 20.22 27.20
C VAL A 150 6.91 21.37 27.62
N LEU A 151 6.77 21.82 28.88
CA LEU A 151 7.65 22.80 29.48
C LEU A 151 9.07 22.24 29.33
N ARG A 152 9.88 22.89 28.50
CA ARG A 152 11.29 22.48 28.35
C ARG A 152 11.94 22.58 29.72
N PRO A 153 12.59 21.53 30.22
CA PRO A 153 13.31 21.60 31.47
C PRO A 153 14.34 22.74 31.37
N ILE A 154 14.38 23.59 32.36
CA ILE A 154 15.28 24.75 32.43
C ILE A 154 16.74 24.31 32.73
N ALA A 155 16.95 23.02 32.97
CA ALA A 155 18.26 22.45 33.20
C ALA A 155 18.87 21.87 31.91
N PRO A 156 20.18 22.01 31.66
CA PRO A 156 20.85 21.46 30.50
C PRO A 156 20.81 19.92 30.54
N ASN A 157 20.21 19.31 29.53
CA ASN A 157 20.13 17.85 29.40
C ASN A 157 21.31 17.25 28.63
N SER A 158 22.32 18.03 28.28
CA SER A 158 23.46 17.61 27.48
C SER A 158 24.76 18.14 28.10
N VAL A 159 25.81 17.31 28.11
CA VAL A 159 27.16 17.67 28.53
C VAL A 159 27.72 18.87 27.75
N PHE A 160 27.20 19.13 26.56
CA PHE A 160 27.61 20.24 25.70
C PHE A 160 27.01 21.60 26.10
N ASP A 161 25.95 21.63 26.91
CA ASP A 161 25.33 22.87 27.38
C ASP A 161 25.91 23.36 28.73
N LEU A 162 26.84 22.62 29.33
CA LEU A 162 27.47 23.00 30.61
C LEU A 162 28.32 24.25 30.49
N SER A 163 28.80 24.61 29.30
CA SER A 163 29.66 25.81 29.14
C SER A 163 28.94 27.11 29.47
N SER A 164 27.64 27.20 29.29
CA SER A 164 26.82 28.37 29.65
C SER A 164 26.59 28.48 31.16
N PHE A 165 26.69 27.39 31.92
CA PHE A 165 26.55 27.38 33.38
C PHE A 165 27.86 27.60 34.11
N LEU A 166 29.00 27.19 33.54
CA LEU A 166 30.32 27.35 34.16
C LEU A 166 30.82 28.80 34.13
N ASN A 167 30.33 29.64 33.23
CA ASN A 167 30.71 31.06 33.16
C ASN A 167 29.95 31.97 34.13
N LEU A 168 29.00 31.47 34.93
CA LEU A 168 28.25 32.25 35.88
C LEU A 168 28.84 32.24 37.30
N GLN A 169 29.97 31.55 37.55
CA GLN A 169 30.64 31.51 38.87
C GLN A 169 32.00 32.22 38.91
N ALA A 170 32.33 33.01 37.90
CA ALA A 170 33.58 33.80 37.87
C ALA A 170 33.28 35.30 37.80
N ALA A 171 32.47 35.80 38.76
CA ALA A 171 32.29 37.22 39.03
C ALA A 171 32.12 37.45 40.55
#